data_473256207ae8fd5935ff2a31bda88e9b
#
_entry.id   473256207ae8fd5935ff2a31bda88e9b
#
_cell.length_a   1.000
_cell.length_b   1.000
_cell.length_c   1.000
_cell.angle_alpha   90.00
_cell.angle_beta   90.00
_cell.angle_gamma   90.00
#
_symmetry.space_group_name_H-M   'P 1'
#
loop_
_entity.id
_entity.type
_entity.pdbx_description
1 polymer ?
#
loop_
_entity_poly.entity_id
_entity_poly.type
_entity_poly.pdbx_seq_one_letter_code
_entity_poly.pdbx_strand_id
1 'polypeptide(L)'
;MYTVIKRMEISASHSLKLSYRSKCENLHGHNWIITVYCRSEVLNEDGMVVDFTHIKETVMGRLDHRNLNEVVSFNPTAENIARWVCELSLIHI
;
A
#
# COMPACT_ATOMS: atom_id res chain seq x y z
N MET A 1 -15.56 -3.49 -18.72
CA MET A 1 -14.74 -3.41 -17.48
C MET A 1 -13.27 -3.61 -17.82
N TYR A 2 -12.44 -2.69 -17.40
CA TYR A 2 -10.99 -2.78 -17.59
C TYR A 2 -10.33 -2.95 -16.22
N THR A 3 -9.36 -3.86 -16.14
CA THR A 3 -8.59 -4.08 -14.92
C THR A 3 -7.11 -4.01 -15.25
N VAL A 4 -6.38 -3.18 -14.54
CA VAL A 4 -4.92 -3.13 -14.62
C VAL A 4 -4.32 -3.53 -13.28
N ILE A 5 -3.15 -4.13 -13.32
CA ILE A 5 -2.49 -4.69 -12.14
C ILE A 5 -1.09 -4.11 -12.07
N LYS A 6 -0.76 -3.51 -10.94
CA LYS A 6 0.59 -3.00 -10.66
C LYS A 6 1.15 -3.70 -9.44
N ARG A 7 2.29 -4.37 -9.61
CA ARG A 7 3.04 -5.02 -8.53
C ARG A 7 4.24 -4.16 -8.17
N MET A 8 4.42 -3.92 -6.87
CA MET A 8 5.53 -3.11 -6.35
C MET A 8 6.17 -3.84 -5.17
N GLU A 9 7.46 -3.62 -4.98
CA GLU A 9 8.18 -4.12 -3.82
C GLU A 9 8.77 -2.94 -3.06
N ILE A 10 8.55 -2.92 -1.76
CA ILE A 10 9.07 -1.88 -0.87
C ILE A 10 9.80 -2.53 0.30
N SER A 11 10.68 -1.76 0.94
CA SER A 11 11.30 -2.12 2.21
C SER A 11 10.72 -1.23 3.28
N ALA A 12 10.15 -1.81 4.32
CA ALA A 12 9.56 -1.03 5.41
C ALA A 12 9.61 -1.80 6.71
N SER A 13 9.71 -1.07 7.81
CA SER A 13 9.68 -1.63 9.16
C SER A 13 8.33 -1.37 9.82
N HIS A 14 7.99 -2.21 10.77
CA HIS A 14 6.82 -2.02 11.61
C HIS A 14 6.97 -2.77 12.93
N SER A 15 6.16 -2.37 13.90
CA SER A 15 5.90 -3.13 15.12
C SER A 15 4.40 -3.21 15.32
N LEU A 16 3.92 -4.30 15.88
CA LEU A 16 2.49 -4.55 16.04
C LEU A 16 2.09 -4.46 17.51
N LYS A 17 0.89 -3.95 17.77
CA LYS A 17 0.21 -4.06 19.05
C LYS A 17 -0.71 -5.27 19.00
N LEU A 18 -0.46 -6.24 19.86
CA LEU A 18 -1.20 -7.49 19.86
C LEU A 18 -1.80 -7.75 21.24
N SER A 19 -2.88 -8.51 21.27
CA SER A 19 -3.52 -8.94 22.50
C SER A 19 -2.77 -10.10 23.20
N TYR A 20 -1.70 -10.58 22.59
CA TYR A 20 -0.85 -11.66 23.09
C TYR A 20 0.62 -11.29 22.83
N ARG A 21 1.55 -11.94 23.52
CA ARG A 21 2.98 -11.71 23.33
C ARG A 21 3.47 -12.36 22.05
N SER A 22 4.21 -11.60 21.25
CA SER A 22 4.78 -12.05 19.98
C SER A 22 6.05 -11.27 19.66
N LYS A 23 6.93 -11.88 18.88
CA LYS A 23 8.09 -11.20 18.30
C LYS A 23 7.69 -10.01 17.43
N CYS A 24 6.46 -10.02 16.89
CA CYS A 24 5.93 -8.96 16.04
C CYS A 24 5.72 -7.64 16.79
N GLU A 25 5.72 -7.64 18.14
CA GLU A 25 5.69 -6.42 18.94
C GLU A 25 7.01 -5.65 18.88
N ASN A 26 8.10 -6.33 18.57
CA ASN A 26 9.39 -5.68 18.35
C ASN A 26 9.45 -5.09 16.96
N LEU A 27 10.14 -3.95 16.83
CA LEU A 27 10.35 -3.34 15.52
C LEU A 27 11.15 -4.28 14.64
N HIS A 28 10.64 -4.56 13.44
CA HIS A 28 11.30 -5.43 12.47
C HIS A 28 10.98 -4.97 11.05
N GLY A 29 11.82 -5.37 10.11
CA GLY A 29 11.70 -4.97 8.72
C GLY A 29 11.30 -6.14 7.82
N HIS A 30 10.62 -5.79 6.73
CA HIS A 30 10.24 -6.73 5.67
C HIS A 30 10.44 -6.10 4.31
N ASN A 31 10.59 -6.96 3.30
CA ASN A 31 10.31 -6.58 1.94
C ASN A 31 8.83 -6.89 1.70
N TRP A 32 8.08 -5.85 1.38
CA TRP A 32 6.63 -5.95 1.17
C TRP A 32 6.34 -5.98 -0.32
N ILE A 33 5.53 -6.93 -0.74
CA ILE A 33 5.02 -6.97 -2.10
C ILE A 33 3.60 -6.44 -2.07
N ILE A 34 3.38 -5.34 -2.78
CA ILE A 34 2.09 -4.69 -2.87
C ILE A 34 1.58 -4.83 -4.30
N THR A 35 0.43 -5.46 -4.45
CA THR A 35 -0.21 -5.61 -5.75
C THR A 35 -1.52 -4.82 -5.73
N VAL A 36 -1.62 -3.85 -6.64
CA VAL A 36 -2.78 -2.98 -6.74
C VAL A 36 -3.58 -3.35 -7.98
N TYR A 37 -4.87 -3.62 -7.80
CA TYR A 37 -5.83 -3.90 -8.87
C TYR A 37 -6.69 -2.66 -9.04
N CYS A 38 -6.64 -2.04 -10.22
CA CYS A 38 -7.44 -0.86 -10.54
C CYS A 38 -8.45 -1.21 -11.61
N ARG A 39 -9.71 -0.92 -11.36
CA ARG A 39 -10.82 -1.24 -12.27
C ARG A 39 -11.58 0.00 -12.67
N SER A 40 -12.02 0.04 -13.93
CA SER A 40 -12.89 1.09 -14.44
C SER A 40 -13.74 0.56 -15.59
N GLU A 41 -14.96 1.07 -15.70
CA GLU A 41 -15.83 0.78 -16.85
C GLU A 41 -15.36 1.51 -18.11
N VAL A 42 -14.64 2.63 -17.94
CA VAL A 42 -14.19 3.48 -19.04
C VAL A 42 -12.69 3.76 -18.90
N LEU A 43 -12.06 4.08 -20.01
CA LEU A 43 -10.69 4.56 -20.05
C LEU A 43 -10.69 6.09 -20.05
N ASN A 44 -9.60 6.70 -19.55
CA ASN A 44 -9.43 8.13 -19.64
C ASN A 44 -9.07 8.55 -21.08
N GLU A 45 -8.83 9.84 -21.31
CA GLU A 45 -8.51 10.38 -22.64
C GLU A 45 -7.22 9.81 -23.25
N ASP A 46 -6.32 9.30 -22.41
CA ASP A 46 -5.08 8.67 -22.85
C ASP A 46 -5.19 7.15 -23.06
N GLY A 47 -6.40 6.60 -22.85
CA GLY A 47 -6.62 5.17 -23.01
C GLY A 47 -6.18 4.34 -21.80
N MET A 48 -6.13 4.94 -20.61
CA MET A 48 -5.70 4.28 -19.39
C MET A 48 -6.81 4.23 -18.34
N VAL A 49 -6.80 3.18 -17.50
CA VAL A 49 -7.57 3.16 -16.26
C VAL A 49 -6.97 4.13 -15.26
N VAL A 50 -5.63 4.09 -15.14
CA VAL A 50 -4.86 4.96 -14.26
C VAL A 50 -3.40 4.92 -14.73
N ASP A 51 -2.67 6.00 -14.47
CA ASP A 51 -1.24 6.06 -14.75
C ASP A 51 -0.49 5.25 -13.70
N PHE A 52 0.28 4.24 -14.13
CA PHE A 52 1.09 3.42 -13.23
C PHE A 52 2.13 4.22 -12.46
N THR A 53 2.67 5.28 -13.06
CA THR A 53 3.60 6.18 -12.37
C THR A 53 2.93 6.84 -11.17
N HIS A 54 1.67 7.23 -11.31
CA HIS A 54 0.89 7.81 -10.22
C HIS A 54 0.70 6.82 -9.07
N ILE A 55 0.36 5.56 -9.37
CA ILE A 55 0.24 4.51 -8.36
C ILE A 55 1.57 4.33 -7.63
N LYS A 56 2.65 4.22 -8.39
CA LYS A 56 4.00 4.03 -7.84
C LYS A 56 4.39 5.17 -6.90
N GLU A 57 4.23 6.40 -7.32
CA GLU A 57 4.58 7.57 -6.53
C GLU A 57 3.73 7.68 -5.26
N THR A 58 2.44 7.42 -5.39
CA THR A 58 1.51 7.49 -4.27
C THR A 58 1.81 6.43 -3.21
N VAL A 59 2.04 5.19 -3.62
CA VAL A 59 2.24 4.08 -2.69
C VAL A 59 3.69 4.04 -2.20
N MET A 60 4.66 3.98 -3.11
CA MET A 60 6.06 3.86 -2.74
C MET A 60 6.59 5.11 -2.04
N GLY A 61 6.17 6.28 -2.49
CA GLY A 61 6.59 7.54 -1.88
C GLY A 61 6.16 7.68 -0.43
N ARG A 62 5.11 6.99 -0.01
CA ARG A 62 4.61 7.02 1.37
C ARG A 62 5.13 5.89 2.23
N LEU A 63 5.44 4.73 1.65
CA LEU A 63 5.74 3.52 2.40
C LEU A 63 7.19 3.05 2.31
N ASP A 64 7.85 3.27 1.16
CA ASP A 64 9.17 2.71 0.91
C ASP A 64 10.24 3.37 1.80
N HIS A 65 11.09 2.53 2.39
CA HIS A 65 12.15 2.94 3.31
C HIS A 65 11.63 3.71 4.52
N ARG A 66 10.45 3.34 5.02
CA ARG A 66 9.79 4.00 6.14
C ARG A 66 9.52 3.03 7.29
N ASN A 67 9.39 3.60 8.49
CA ASN A 67 8.78 2.91 9.62
C ASN A 67 7.27 3.15 9.53
N LEU A 68 6.50 2.10 9.27
CA LEU A 68 5.07 2.22 9.04
C LEU A 68 4.31 2.77 10.26
N ASN A 69 4.83 2.55 11.46
CA ASN A 69 4.22 3.11 12.68
C ASN A 69 4.26 4.64 12.71
N GLU A 70 5.18 5.25 11.97
CA GLU A 70 5.25 6.71 11.83
C GLU A 70 4.37 7.23 10.70
N VAL A 71 4.05 6.38 9.73
CA VAL A 71 3.23 6.76 8.56
C VAL A 71 1.75 6.71 8.88
N VAL A 72 1.32 5.69 9.63
CA VAL A 72 -0.09 5.47 9.94
C VAL A 72 -0.32 5.50 11.45
N SER A 73 -1.54 5.86 11.85
CA SER A 73 -1.92 5.96 13.27
C SER A 73 -2.51 4.68 13.85
N PHE A 74 -2.83 3.72 12.99
CA PHE A 74 -3.41 2.44 13.38
C PHE A 74 -2.32 1.37 13.48
N ASN A 75 -2.69 0.19 13.99
CA ASN A 75 -1.80 -0.97 14.06
C ASN A 75 -1.44 -1.42 12.64
N PRO A 76 -0.15 -1.35 12.21
CA PRO A 76 0.23 -1.56 10.83
C PRO A 76 0.37 -3.04 10.46
N THR A 77 -0.69 -3.81 10.63
CA THR A 77 -0.77 -5.18 10.13
C THR A 77 -0.82 -5.16 8.60
N ALA A 78 -0.48 -6.29 7.97
CA ALA A 78 -0.56 -6.39 6.51
C ALA A 78 -1.99 -6.09 6.02
N GLU A 79 -3.00 -6.57 6.73
CA GLU A 79 -4.40 -6.37 6.39
C GLU A 79 -4.80 -4.89 6.47
N ASN A 80 -4.40 -4.21 7.54
CA ASN A 80 -4.70 -2.78 7.72
C ASN A 80 -3.95 -1.91 6.72
N ILE A 81 -2.70 -2.25 6.41
CA ILE A 81 -1.93 -1.55 5.38
C ILE A 81 -2.57 -1.75 4.00
N ALA A 82 -3.00 -2.96 3.68
CA ALA A 82 -3.67 -3.23 2.40
C ALA A 82 -4.93 -2.38 2.24
N ARG A 83 -5.75 -2.29 3.29
CA ARG A 83 -6.95 -1.45 3.29
C ARG A 83 -6.59 0.02 3.11
N TRP A 84 -5.59 0.50 3.81
CA TRP A 84 -5.14 1.89 3.73
C TRP A 84 -4.64 2.24 2.32
N VAL A 85 -3.87 1.35 1.69
CA VAL A 85 -3.40 1.54 0.31
C VAL A 85 -4.59 1.62 -0.65
N CYS A 86 -5.59 0.77 -0.46
CA CYS A 86 -6.80 0.79 -1.27
C CYS A 86 -7.55 2.13 -1.12
N GLU A 87 -7.66 2.65 0.10
CA GLU A 87 -8.30 3.93 0.37
C GLU A 87 -7.53 5.11 -0.25
N LEU A 88 -6.20 5.05 -0.27
CA LEU A 88 -5.38 6.07 -0.92
C LEU A 88 -5.69 6.15 -2.42
N SER A 89 -5.84 5.01 -3.08
CA SER A 89 -6.12 4.99 -4.51
C SER A 89 -7.48 5.59 -4.84
N LEU A 90 -8.47 5.44 -3.96
CA LEU A 90 -9.79 6.05 -4.14
C LEU A 90 -9.75 7.57 -4.01
N ILE A 91 -8.86 8.13 -3.21
CA ILE A 91 -8.75 9.57 -3.01
C ILE A 91 -8.09 10.25 -4.21
N HIS A 92 -7.23 9.55 -4.93
CA HIS A 92 -6.42 10.11 -6.00
C HIS A 92 -6.88 9.74 -7.40
N ILE A 93 -7.95 8.99 -7.52
CA ILE A 93 -8.61 8.69 -8.79
C ILE A 93 -9.86 9.59 -8.96
#